data_42d70734aa8f11263ae51e1177792aae
#
_entry.id   42d70734aa8f11263ae51e1177792aae
#
_cell.length_a   1.000
_cell.length_b   1.000
_cell.length_c   1.000
_cell.angle_alpha   90.00
_cell.angle_beta   90.00
_cell.angle_gamma   90.00
#
_symmetry.space_group_name_H-M   'P 1'
#
loop_
_entity.id
_entity.type
_entity.pdbx_description
1 polymer ?
#
loop_
_entity_poly.entity_id
_entity_poly.type
_entity_poly.pdbx_seq_one_letter_code
_entity_poly.pdbx_strand_id
1 'polypeptide(L)'
;MENTIGENDTLSAIVAAAVHADLLILLSDIDGLYDGDPHRDPTAKLIPVVPSIDAHILALGGGSGSGLGTGGMATKLKAAQIVTEVGCQMVIANGSKPALLYDIVGGKPVGTRFLAKEK
;
A
#
# COMPACT_ATOMS: atom_id res chain seq x y z
N MET A 1 -16.88 12.62 13.08
CA MET A 1 -15.91 13.02 12.11
C MET A 1 -15.58 11.89 11.17
N GLU A 2 -15.54 12.19 9.95
CA GLU A 2 -15.32 11.19 8.96
C GLU A 2 -13.91 11.11 8.58
N ASN A 3 -13.35 9.97 8.60
CA ASN A 3 -12.02 9.78 8.08
C ASN A 3 -12.13 8.98 6.83
N THR A 4 -11.81 9.60 5.73
CA THR A 4 -11.67 8.79 4.55
C THR A 4 -10.29 8.18 4.60
N ILE A 5 -10.24 6.90 4.44
CA ILE A 5 -9.00 6.16 4.52
C ILE A 5 -7.97 6.71 3.56
N GLY A 6 -8.41 7.08 2.35
CA GLY A 6 -7.48 7.56 1.36
C GLY A 6 -6.77 8.85 1.75
N GLU A 7 -7.48 9.76 2.39
CA GLU A 7 -6.87 11.01 2.81
C GLU A 7 -5.83 10.79 3.89
N ASN A 8 -6.12 9.89 4.79
CA ASN A 8 -5.19 9.62 5.88
C ASN A 8 -3.94 8.92 5.40
N ASP A 9 -4.02 8.15 4.33
CA ASP A 9 -2.86 7.47 3.78
C ASP A 9 -1.80 8.46 3.33
N THR A 10 -2.21 9.50 2.60
CA THR A 10 -1.26 10.50 2.13
C THR A 10 -0.62 11.26 3.29
N LEU A 11 -1.42 11.63 4.28
CA LEU A 11 -0.89 12.32 5.44
C LEU A 11 0.09 11.43 6.20
N SER A 12 -0.25 10.15 6.36
CA SER A 12 0.64 9.22 7.03
C SER A 12 1.98 9.11 6.31
N ALA A 13 1.95 9.11 4.98
CA ALA A 13 3.18 9.04 4.20
C ALA A 13 4.02 10.30 4.39
N ILE A 14 3.40 11.46 4.41
CA ILE A 14 4.11 12.72 4.61
C ILE A 14 4.79 12.73 5.98
N VAL A 15 4.07 12.29 7.02
CA VAL A 15 4.62 12.24 8.36
C VAL A 15 5.78 11.24 8.43
N ALA A 16 5.61 10.06 7.84
CA ALA A 16 6.65 9.04 7.85
C ALA A 16 7.91 9.57 7.17
N ALA A 17 7.77 10.26 6.06
CA ALA A 17 8.91 10.84 5.36
C ALA A 17 9.57 11.93 6.21
N ALA A 18 8.77 12.75 6.87
CA ALA A 18 9.28 13.86 7.67
C ALA A 18 10.10 13.37 8.86
N VAL A 19 9.72 12.25 9.45
CA VAL A 19 10.44 11.72 10.62
C VAL A 19 11.48 10.67 10.23
N HIS A 20 11.71 10.47 8.93
CA HIS A 20 12.68 9.50 8.42
C HIS A 20 12.42 8.08 8.91
N ALA A 21 11.15 7.70 8.89
CA ALA A 21 10.77 6.34 9.26
C ALA A 21 11.37 5.32 8.30
N ASP A 22 11.61 4.13 8.78
CA ASP A 22 12.12 3.04 7.95
C ASP A 22 11.00 2.23 7.33
N LEU A 23 9.83 2.22 7.96
CA LEU A 23 8.71 1.42 7.54
C LEU A 23 7.41 2.14 7.87
N LEU A 24 6.51 2.17 6.91
CA LEU A 24 5.14 2.65 7.10
C LEU A 24 4.20 1.50 6.82
N ILE A 25 3.29 1.24 7.74
CA ILE A 25 2.29 0.18 7.56
C ILE A 25 0.93 0.84 7.42
N LEU A 26 0.27 0.58 6.29
CA LEU A 26 -1.10 1.04 6.07
C LEU A 26 -2.04 -0.14 6.21
N LEU A 27 -2.97 -0.02 7.13
CA LEU A 27 -3.97 -1.06 7.33
C LEU A 27 -5.17 -0.76 6.45
N SER A 28 -5.70 -1.80 5.83
CA SER A 28 -6.77 -1.68 4.86
C SER A 28 -7.81 -2.75 5.12
N ASP A 29 -8.93 -2.68 4.42
CA ASP A 29 -9.94 -3.72 4.47
C ASP A 29 -9.67 -4.82 3.43
N ILE A 30 -8.59 -4.70 2.68
CA ILE A 30 -8.15 -5.76 1.77
C ILE A 30 -6.76 -6.21 2.18
N ASP A 31 -6.33 -7.34 1.63
CA ASP A 31 -5.07 -7.94 2.04
C ASP A 31 -3.84 -7.23 1.49
N GLY A 32 -3.99 -6.50 0.41
CA GLY A 32 -2.88 -5.80 -0.22
C GLY A 32 -3.19 -5.48 -1.67
N LEU A 33 -2.16 -5.36 -2.47
CA LEU A 33 -2.29 -5.04 -3.89
C LEU A 33 -2.38 -6.33 -4.70
N TYR A 34 -3.39 -6.43 -5.54
CA TYR A 34 -3.58 -7.58 -6.43
C TYR A 34 -3.18 -7.22 -7.85
N ASP A 35 -2.82 -8.21 -8.64
CA ASP A 35 -2.43 -8.01 -10.03
C ASP A 35 -3.63 -7.82 -10.96
N GLY A 36 -4.82 -7.77 -10.40
CA GLY A 36 -6.05 -7.50 -11.10
C GLY A 36 -7.11 -7.19 -10.07
N ASP A 37 -8.35 -7.01 -10.52
CA ASP A 37 -9.45 -6.74 -9.61
C ASP A 37 -10.01 -8.08 -9.11
N PRO A 38 -9.78 -8.44 -7.85
CA PRO A 38 -10.28 -9.73 -7.35
C PRO A 38 -11.79 -9.85 -7.36
N HIS A 39 -12.51 -8.75 -7.45
CA HIS A 39 -13.97 -8.79 -7.56
C HIS A 39 -14.44 -9.16 -8.95
N ARG A 40 -13.65 -8.86 -9.96
CA ARG A 40 -13.99 -9.14 -11.35
C ARG A 40 -13.25 -10.34 -11.89
N ASP A 41 -12.06 -10.58 -11.37
CA ASP A 41 -11.15 -11.60 -11.88
C ASP A 41 -10.78 -12.52 -10.75
N PRO A 42 -11.42 -13.68 -10.64
CA PRO A 42 -11.11 -14.60 -9.55
C PRO A 42 -9.70 -15.17 -9.62
N THR A 43 -9.00 -14.97 -10.75
CA THR A 43 -7.61 -15.41 -10.84
C THR A 43 -6.62 -14.35 -10.40
N ALA A 44 -7.10 -13.16 -10.01
CA ALA A 44 -6.21 -12.12 -9.51
C ALA A 44 -5.47 -12.61 -8.28
N LYS A 45 -4.17 -12.32 -8.23
CA LYS A 45 -3.31 -12.78 -7.16
C LYS A 45 -2.70 -11.63 -6.41
N LEU A 46 -2.51 -11.83 -5.12
CA LEU A 46 -1.85 -10.85 -4.29
C LEU A 46 -0.39 -10.70 -4.69
N ILE A 47 0.07 -9.48 -4.84
CA ILE A 47 1.46 -9.20 -5.14
C ILE A 47 2.20 -9.04 -3.81
N PRO A 48 3.12 -9.95 -3.47
CA PRO A 48 3.77 -9.88 -2.15
C PRO A 48 4.82 -8.79 -2.05
N VAL A 49 5.52 -8.50 -3.14
CA VAL A 49 6.60 -7.50 -3.11
C VAL A 49 6.56 -6.66 -4.37
N VAL A 50 6.68 -5.36 -4.19
CA VAL A 50 6.78 -4.40 -5.30
C VAL A 50 8.16 -3.75 -5.21
N PRO A 51 9.10 -4.16 -6.07
CA PRO A 51 10.46 -3.60 -6.01
C PRO A 51 10.52 -2.14 -6.44
N SER A 52 9.66 -1.74 -7.37
CA SER A 52 9.59 -0.35 -7.78
C SER A 52 8.18 -0.05 -8.26
N ILE A 53 7.76 1.18 -8.08
CA ILE A 53 6.41 1.61 -8.44
C ILE A 53 6.49 2.25 -9.82
N ASP A 54 6.06 1.51 -10.83
CA ASP A 54 6.06 2.00 -12.21
C ASP A 54 4.62 2.21 -12.69
N ALA A 55 4.48 2.54 -13.96
CA ALA A 55 3.15 2.81 -14.52
C ALA A 55 2.23 1.60 -14.42
N HIS A 56 2.78 0.39 -14.57
CA HIS A 56 1.98 -0.82 -14.45
C HIS A 56 1.40 -0.96 -13.05
N ILE A 57 2.23 -0.76 -12.04
CA ILE A 57 1.80 -0.85 -10.66
C ILE A 57 0.76 0.22 -10.36
N LEU A 58 1.00 1.45 -10.82
CA LEU A 58 0.04 2.53 -10.58
C LEU A 58 -1.30 2.26 -11.23
N ALA A 59 -1.30 1.61 -12.38
CA ALA A 59 -2.54 1.27 -13.07
C ALA A 59 -3.36 0.26 -12.28
N LEU A 60 -2.71 -0.58 -11.50
CA LEU A 60 -3.42 -1.55 -10.67
C LEU A 60 -4.22 -0.89 -9.55
N GLY A 61 -3.93 0.35 -9.27
CA GLY A 61 -4.66 1.11 -8.26
C GLY A 61 -6.03 1.58 -8.69
N GLY A 62 -6.50 1.11 -9.83
CA GLY A 62 -7.84 1.45 -10.25
C GLY A 62 -7.92 2.76 -10.99
N GLY A 63 -7.03 2.96 -11.90
CA GLY A 63 -6.96 4.20 -12.65
C GLY A 63 -8.30 4.74 -13.10
N SER A 64 -8.28 5.66 -14.01
CA SER A 64 -9.49 6.36 -14.40
C SER A 64 -10.56 5.39 -14.88
N GLY A 65 -11.77 5.65 -14.48
CA GLY A 65 -12.89 4.87 -14.92
C GLY A 65 -13.16 3.64 -14.07
N SER A 66 -12.29 3.34 -13.15
CA SER A 66 -12.52 2.20 -12.28
C SER A 66 -13.35 2.64 -11.10
N GLY A 67 -14.48 2.03 -10.92
CA GLY A 67 -15.26 2.27 -9.73
C GLY A 67 -14.67 1.58 -8.52
N LEU A 68 -13.76 0.68 -8.77
CA LEU A 68 -13.20 -0.10 -7.72
C LEU A 68 -12.41 0.73 -6.73
N GLY A 69 -11.55 1.55 -7.25
CA GLY A 69 -10.63 2.23 -6.38
C GLY A 69 -11.28 3.25 -5.51
N THR A 70 -12.24 3.95 -6.03
CA THR A 70 -12.83 5.06 -5.28
C THR A 70 -11.78 5.77 -4.46
N GLY A 71 -10.58 5.83 -4.97
CA GLY A 71 -9.48 6.51 -4.31
C GLY A 71 -8.70 5.67 -3.31
N GLY A 72 -9.24 4.53 -2.90
CA GLY A 72 -8.59 3.77 -1.84
C GLY A 72 -7.22 3.25 -2.18
N MET A 73 -7.12 2.40 -3.18
CA MET A 73 -5.83 1.83 -3.54
C MET A 73 -4.94 2.87 -4.21
N ALA A 74 -5.53 3.75 -5.03
CA ALA A 74 -4.75 4.77 -5.70
C ALA A 74 -4.02 5.66 -4.70
N THR A 75 -4.69 6.06 -3.61
CA THR A 75 -4.05 6.86 -2.58
C THR A 75 -2.97 6.10 -1.84
N LYS A 76 -3.16 4.79 -1.65
CA LYS A 76 -2.13 3.98 -1.01
C LYS A 76 -0.89 3.89 -1.88
N LEU A 77 -1.07 3.74 -3.18
CA LEU A 77 0.07 3.71 -4.09
C LEU A 77 0.79 5.07 -4.13
N LYS A 78 0.03 6.15 -4.04
CA LYS A 78 0.62 7.46 -3.96
C LYS A 78 1.43 7.61 -2.67
N ALA A 79 0.90 7.11 -1.57
CA ALA A 79 1.64 7.11 -0.31
C ALA A 79 2.94 6.33 -0.43
N ALA A 80 2.90 5.19 -1.11
CA ALA A 80 4.10 4.39 -1.32
C ALA A 80 5.13 5.15 -2.12
N GLN A 81 4.70 5.89 -3.16
CA GLN A 81 5.63 6.71 -3.93
C GLN A 81 6.34 7.74 -3.06
N ILE A 82 5.59 8.36 -2.16
CA ILE A 82 6.16 9.39 -1.30
C ILE A 82 7.24 8.80 -0.39
N VAL A 83 6.93 7.70 0.29
CA VAL A 83 7.86 7.19 1.30
C VAL A 83 9.02 6.42 0.69
N THR A 84 8.79 5.67 -0.39
CA THR A 84 9.87 4.88 -0.96
C THR A 84 10.94 5.75 -1.60
N GLU A 85 10.58 6.96 -2.03
CA GLU A 85 11.55 7.90 -2.57
C GLU A 85 12.58 8.30 -1.52
N VAL A 86 12.20 8.34 -0.26
CA VAL A 86 13.09 8.79 0.81
C VAL A 86 13.62 7.63 1.65
N GLY A 87 13.53 6.42 1.13
CA GLY A 87 14.14 5.28 1.80
C GLY A 87 13.26 4.59 2.82
N CYS A 88 11.97 4.85 2.82
CA CYS A 88 11.04 4.21 3.74
C CYS A 88 10.24 3.15 2.99
N GLN A 89 10.23 1.92 3.49
CA GLN A 89 9.39 0.88 2.92
C GLN A 89 7.95 1.07 3.35
N MET A 90 7.02 0.52 2.59
CA MET A 90 5.62 0.57 2.96
C MET A 90 5.00 -0.82 2.81
N VAL A 91 4.11 -1.16 3.73
CA VAL A 91 3.36 -2.42 3.66
C VAL A 91 1.88 -2.08 3.74
N ILE A 92 1.09 -2.68 2.86
CA ILE A 92 -0.36 -2.66 2.95
C ILE A 92 -0.79 -4.01 3.49
N ALA A 93 -1.59 -4.02 4.55
CA ALA A 93 -2.04 -5.25 5.17
C ALA A 93 -3.48 -5.10 5.63
N ASN A 94 -4.12 -6.23 5.90
CA ASN A 94 -5.51 -6.25 6.34
C ASN A 94 -5.60 -5.87 7.81
N GLY A 95 -6.31 -4.77 8.08
CA GLY A 95 -6.41 -4.25 9.43
C GLY A 95 -7.31 -5.05 10.36
N SER A 96 -8.05 -6.02 9.81
CA SER A 96 -8.90 -6.85 10.66
C SER A 96 -8.10 -7.92 11.40
N LYS A 97 -6.81 -8.03 11.11
CA LYS A 97 -5.95 -9.04 11.73
C LYS A 97 -4.75 -8.36 12.38
N PRO A 98 -4.93 -7.75 13.56
CA PRO A 98 -3.85 -6.97 14.17
C PRO A 98 -2.59 -7.76 14.45
N ALA A 99 -2.70 -9.07 14.63
CA ALA A 99 -1.52 -9.89 14.88
C ALA A 99 -0.54 -9.86 13.72
N LEU A 100 -0.99 -9.49 12.52
CA LEU A 100 -0.12 -9.39 11.37
C LEU A 100 0.95 -8.31 11.55
N LEU A 101 0.70 -7.33 12.41
CA LEU A 101 1.70 -6.28 12.65
C LEU A 101 3.01 -6.86 13.16
N TYR A 102 2.94 -7.85 14.01
CA TYR A 102 4.15 -8.51 14.52
C TYR A 102 4.92 -9.18 13.39
N ASP A 103 4.18 -9.83 12.49
CA ASP A 103 4.81 -10.51 11.36
C ASP A 103 5.46 -9.51 10.42
N ILE A 104 4.79 -8.39 10.16
CA ILE A 104 5.32 -7.37 9.25
C ILE A 104 6.60 -6.78 9.81
N VAL A 105 6.61 -6.44 11.08
CA VAL A 105 7.79 -5.87 11.73
C VAL A 105 8.92 -6.89 11.74
N GLY A 106 8.59 -8.16 11.86
CA GLY A 106 9.58 -9.22 11.83
C GLY A 106 10.07 -9.58 10.44
N GLY A 107 9.55 -8.93 9.41
CA GLY A 107 10.02 -9.16 8.05
C GLY A 107 9.32 -10.28 7.31
N LYS A 108 8.28 -10.85 7.88
CA LYS A 108 7.55 -11.92 7.22
C LYS A 108 6.73 -11.40 6.04
N PRO A 109 6.49 -12.23 5.03
CA PRO A 109 5.74 -11.81 3.85
C PRO A 109 4.24 -11.75 4.15
N VAL A 110 3.79 -10.58 4.55
CA VAL A 110 2.39 -10.32 4.85
C VAL A 110 1.95 -9.13 4.00
N GLY A 111 0.81 -9.26 3.34
CA GLY A 111 0.28 -8.18 2.52
C GLY A 111 1.15 -7.89 1.32
N THR A 112 1.27 -6.63 0.97
CA THR A 112 2.13 -6.18 -0.12
C THR A 112 3.19 -5.24 0.45
N ARG A 113 4.46 -5.56 0.22
CA ARG A 113 5.57 -4.73 0.69
C ARG A 113 6.18 -3.99 -0.49
N PHE A 114 6.24 -2.68 -0.37
CA PHE A 114 6.85 -1.80 -1.36
C PHE A 114 8.26 -1.48 -0.88
N LEU A 115 9.24 -1.90 -1.67
CA LEU A 115 10.63 -1.70 -1.29
C LEU A 115 11.04 -0.26 -1.53
N ALA A 116 11.88 0.25 -0.65
CA ALA A 116 12.33 1.63 -0.74
C ALA A 116 13.53 1.73 -1.67
N LYS A 117 13.71 2.92 -2.23
CA LYS A 117 14.91 3.22 -2.98
C LYS A 117 16.08 3.28 -2.01
N GLU A 118 17.26 2.98 -2.50
CA GLU A 118 18.44 3.14 -1.69
C GLU A 118 18.69 4.61 -1.42
N LYS A 119 19.09 4.87 -0.22
CA LYS A 119 19.38 6.24 0.19
C LYS A 119 20.70 6.74 -0.35
#